data_31d9d0ffc24f39553c2ca7e8376a0a62
#
_entry.id   31d9d0ffc24f39553c2ca7e8376a0a62
#
_cell.length_a   1.000
_cell.length_b   1.000
_cell.length_c   1.000
_cell.angle_alpha   90.00
_cell.angle_beta   90.00
_cell.angle_gamma   90.00
#
_symmetry.space_group_name_H-M   'P 1'
#
loop_
_entity.id
_entity.type
_entity.pdbx_description
1 polymer ?
#
loop_
_entity_poly.entity_id
_entity_poly.type
_entity_poly.pdbx_seq_one_letter_code
_entity_poly.pdbx_strand_id
1 'polypeptide(L)'
;MASKPLRVRCRQIRDDDADAVVRLLQKGGFGGDRDFWAISLRRLANHPTPEGYPKFGYLLEVNGVPVGMLLLISSLVPAGPEMKVRCNVSSWYVFPAFRAYAGLLVAHALRHKDATYFNISPTLPTIAHLAAQGYTRYCDGRFLALPALSLRSFGARVAPAAPGLKAGDDLSPGEIGVLLSHLRYGCISVVVEADGRRHPFVFETMTHFRVVRVAYLVYSRGIAEFVRFAGPLGRFLARRGIVLVQLDGSGPVKGLIGHYFQATPKYFRGPDPPRLGDIAYSEREVLGLRFPPSVGTED
;
A
#
# COMPACT_ATOMS: atom_id res chain seq x y z
N MET A 1 19.09 -41.90 20.11
CA MET A 1 18.37 -41.81 18.81
C MET A 1 18.83 -40.51 18.12
N ALA A 2 19.52 -40.57 17.00
CA ALA A 2 19.91 -39.38 16.26
C ALA A 2 18.65 -38.73 15.70
N SER A 3 18.36 -37.48 16.08
CA SER A 3 17.24 -36.71 15.53
C SER A 3 17.48 -36.51 14.03
N LYS A 4 16.50 -36.86 13.21
CA LYS A 4 16.54 -36.64 11.76
C LYS A 4 16.81 -35.16 11.51
N PRO A 5 17.79 -34.79 10.66
CA PRO A 5 18.10 -33.40 10.41
C PRO A 5 16.86 -32.64 9.88
N LEU A 6 16.62 -31.44 10.42
CA LEU A 6 15.51 -30.59 9.99
C LEU A 6 15.72 -30.16 8.53
N ARG A 7 14.79 -30.51 7.66
CA ARG A 7 14.80 -30.08 6.28
C ARG A 7 14.03 -28.76 6.18
N VAL A 8 14.77 -27.65 6.13
CA VAL A 8 14.19 -26.30 5.97
C VAL A 8 14.19 -25.92 4.50
N ARG A 9 13.06 -25.38 4.01
CA ARG A 9 12.89 -24.93 2.63
C ARG A 9 12.10 -23.64 2.60
N CYS A 10 12.51 -22.69 1.74
CA CYS A 10 11.71 -21.53 1.36
C CYS A 10 11.27 -21.69 -0.11
N ARG A 11 9.99 -21.49 -0.40
CA ARG A 11 9.42 -21.55 -1.75
C ARG A 11 8.34 -20.50 -1.96
N GLN A 12 7.98 -20.26 -3.21
CA GLN A 12 6.82 -19.43 -3.53
C GLN A 12 5.52 -20.07 -3.00
N ILE A 13 4.61 -19.22 -2.55
CA ILE A 13 3.23 -19.58 -2.22
C ILE A 13 2.49 -19.86 -3.53
N ARG A 14 1.71 -20.95 -3.57
CA ARG A 14 0.87 -21.37 -4.68
C ARG A 14 -0.61 -21.22 -4.34
N ASP A 15 -1.48 -21.37 -5.33
CA ASP A 15 -2.92 -21.28 -5.14
C ASP A 15 -3.46 -22.34 -4.16
N ASP A 16 -2.86 -23.54 -4.13
CA ASP A 16 -3.20 -24.65 -3.22
C ASP A 16 -2.71 -24.46 -1.78
N ASP A 17 -1.88 -23.47 -1.51
CA ASP A 17 -1.41 -23.13 -0.16
C ASP A 17 -2.38 -22.22 0.63
N ALA A 18 -3.48 -21.78 0.03
CA ALA A 18 -4.36 -20.76 0.61
C ALA A 18 -4.77 -21.07 2.05
N ASP A 19 -5.20 -22.29 2.35
CA ASP A 19 -5.58 -22.68 3.72
C ASP A 19 -4.40 -22.65 4.71
N ALA A 20 -3.21 -23.01 4.28
CA ALA A 20 -2.00 -22.95 5.12
C ALA A 20 -1.62 -21.49 5.41
N VAL A 21 -1.69 -20.64 4.39
CA VAL A 21 -1.42 -19.19 4.52
C VAL A 21 -2.43 -18.55 5.46
N VAL A 22 -3.74 -18.84 5.31
CA VAL A 22 -4.78 -18.31 6.21
C VAL A 22 -4.51 -18.71 7.66
N ARG A 23 -4.16 -19.97 7.92
CA ARG A 23 -3.79 -20.43 9.29
C ARG A 23 -2.59 -19.64 9.85
N LEU A 24 -1.56 -19.38 9.04
CA LEU A 24 -0.39 -18.61 9.47
C LEU A 24 -0.75 -17.14 9.73
N LEU A 25 -1.60 -16.53 8.91
CA LEU A 25 -2.10 -15.16 9.09
C LEU A 25 -2.88 -15.01 10.41
N GLN A 26 -3.78 -15.95 10.71
CA GLN A 26 -4.51 -15.96 11.97
C GLN A 26 -3.59 -16.14 13.18
N LYS A 27 -2.60 -17.04 13.10
CA LYS A 27 -1.59 -17.24 14.17
C LYS A 27 -0.67 -16.04 14.34
N GLY A 28 -0.39 -15.30 13.25
CA GLY A 28 0.41 -14.08 13.28
C GLY A 28 -0.30 -12.85 13.86
N GLY A 29 -1.59 -12.95 14.13
CA GLY A 29 -2.36 -11.85 14.74
C GLY A 29 -2.60 -10.65 13.80
N PHE A 30 -2.63 -10.86 12.48
CA PHE A 30 -2.85 -9.79 11.51
C PHE A 30 -4.30 -9.28 11.44
N GLY A 31 -5.16 -9.72 12.34
CA GLY A 31 -6.58 -9.40 12.32
C GLY A 31 -7.32 -10.16 11.20
N GLY A 32 -8.63 -9.90 11.09
CA GLY A 32 -9.47 -10.57 10.11
C GLY A 32 -9.78 -12.04 10.47
N ASP A 33 -10.93 -12.50 10.04
CA ASP A 33 -11.33 -13.89 10.14
C ASP A 33 -10.87 -14.69 8.90
N ARG A 34 -11.26 -15.96 8.84
CA ARG A 34 -10.94 -16.85 7.72
C ARG A 34 -11.50 -16.33 6.39
N ASP A 35 -12.73 -15.84 6.42
CA ASP A 35 -13.43 -15.37 5.21
C ASP A 35 -12.80 -14.08 4.66
N PHE A 36 -12.44 -13.15 5.55
CA PHE A 36 -11.67 -11.96 5.19
C PHE A 36 -10.37 -12.34 4.45
N TRP A 37 -9.59 -13.25 5.01
CA TRP A 37 -8.32 -13.65 4.40
C TRP A 37 -8.50 -14.45 3.10
N ALA A 38 -9.55 -15.28 3.01
CA ALA A 38 -9.88 -15.97 1.77
C ALA A 38 -10.23 -14.99 0.64
N ILE A 39 -10.99 -13.92 0.96
CA ILE A 39 -11.30 -12.84 0.01
C ILE A 39 -10.03 -12.05 -0.35
N SER A 40 -9.19 -11.71 0.62
CA SER A 40 -7.95 -10.96 0.42
C SER A 40 -6.96 -11.72 -0.48
N LEU A 41 -6.76 -13.01 -0.24
CA LEU A 41 -5.91 -13.87 -1.08
C LEU A 41 -6.48 -14.03 -2.49
N ARG A 42 -7.80 -14.11 -2.65
CA ARG A 42 -8.45 -14.13 -3.97
C ARG A 42 -8.25 -12.81 -4.74
N ARG A 43 -8.31 -11.65 -4.04
CA ARG A 43 -7.98 -10.36 -4.64
C ARG A 43 -6.52 -10.31 -5.09
N LEU A 44 -5.60 -10.80 -4.25
CA LEU A 44 -4.19 -10.89 -4.61
C LEU A 44 -3.94 -11.86 -5.76
N ALA A 45 -4.67 -12.99 -5.82
CA ALA A 45 -4.61 -13.93 -6.94
C ALA A 45 -5.02 -13.29 -8.28
N ASN A 46 -5.97 -12.37 -8.26
CA ASN A 46 -6.46 -11.64 -9.44
C ASN A 46 -5.68 -10.33 -9.69
N HIS A 47 -4.74 -9.96 -8.82
CA HIS A 47 -3.89 -8.81 -9.02
C HIS A 47 -2.86 -9.06 -10.13
N PRO A 48 -2.71 -8.14 -11.11
CA PRO A 48 -1.70 -8.28 -12.16
C PRO A 48 -0.29 -8.28 -11.58
N THR A 49 0.37 -9.43 -11.61
CA THR A 49 1.74 -9.60 -11.11
C THR A 49 2.72 -9.52 -12.27
N PRO A 50 3.80 -8.72 -12.18
CA PRO A 50 4.84 -8.69 -13.21
C PRO A 50 5.49 -10.06 -13.41
N GLU A 51 5.89 -10.36 -14.64
CA GLU A 51 6.57 -11.60 -14.97
C GLU A 51 7.84 -11.81 -14.14
N GLY A 52 8.09 -13.03 -13.72
CA GLY A 52 9.24 -13.38 -12.87
C GLY A 52 9.07 -13.11 -11.37
N TYR A 53 8.00 -12.42 -10.97
CA TYR A 53 7.71 -12.12 -9.57
C TYR A 53 6.73 -13.12 -8.94
N PRO A 54 6.81 -13.37 -7.62
CA PRO A 54 5.88 -14.27 -6.95
C PRO A 54 4.48 -13.68 -6.89
N LYS A 55 3.48 -14.50 -7.17
CA LYS A 55 2.06 -14.10 -7.16
C LYS A 55 1.57 -13.69 -5.76
N PHE A 56 2.01 -14.41 -4.73
CA PHE A 56 1.57 -14.20 -3.35
C PHE A 56 2.72 -13.86 -2.40
N GLY A 57 3.94 -14.27 -2.70
CA GLY A 57 5.09 -14.20 -1.81
C GLY A 57 5.70 -15.57 -1.53
N TYR A 58 6.18 -15.77 -0.30
CA TYR A 58 6.99 -16.95 0.06
C TYR A 58 6.49 -17.65 1.31
N LEU A 59 6.67 -19.00 1.32
CA LEU A 59 6.36 -19.90 2.41
C LEU A 59 7.65 -20.52 2.93
N LEU A 60 7.80 -20.58 4.25
CA LEU A 60 8.85 -21.32 4.94
C LEU A 60 8.28 -22.65 5.43
N GLU A 61 8.94 -23.74 5.06
CA GLU A 61 8.55 -25.11 5.43
C GLU A 61 9.67 -25.78 6.23
N VAL A 62 9.28 -26.55 7.23
CA VAL A 62 10.16 -27.48 7.95
C VAL A 62 9.58 -28.87 7.83
N ASN A 63 10.36 -29.81 7.26
CA ASN A 63 9.91 -31.16 6.96
C ASN A 63 8.59 -31.23 6.17
N GLY A 64 8.36 -30.27 5.24
CA GLY A 64 7.15 -30.16 4.43
C GLY A 64 5.95 -29.51 5.13
N VAL A 65 6.09 -29.06 6.39
CA VAL A 65 5.03 -28.38 7.12
C VAL A 65 5.27 -26.88 7.04
N PRO A 66 4.27 -26.06 6.61
CA PRO A 66 4.35 -24.60 6.62
C PRO A 66 4.47 -24.05 8.05
N VAL A 67 5.55 -23.32 8.33
CA VAL A 67 5.88 -22.74 9.64
C VAL A 67 6.05 -21.23 9.61
N GLY A 68 6.04 -20.63 8.43
CA GLY A 68 6.13 -19.17 8.26
C GLY A 68 5.81 -18.74 6.85
N MET A 69 5.53 -17.47 6.70
CA MET A 69 5.21 -16.85 5.41
C MET A 69 5.59 -15.38 5.37
N LEU A 70 5.71 -14.85 4.15
CA LEU A 70 5.83 -13.43 3.86
C LEU A 70 5.04 -13.14 2.60
N LEU A 71 4.01 -12.29 2.68
CA LEU A 71 3.23 -11.88 1.52
C LEU A 71 3.92 -10.72 0.80
N LEU A 72 3.84 -10.75 -0.54
CA LEU A 72 4.31 -9.69 -1.43
C LEU A 72 3.20 -9.33 -2.40
N ILE A 73 3.03 -8.03 -2.61
CA ILE A 73 2.19 -7.49 -3.67
C ILE A 73 3.12 -6.83 -4.67
N SER A 74 3.37 -7.49 -5.79
CA SER A 74 4.26 -6.99 -6.84
C SER A 74 3.43 -6.35 -7.96
N SER A 75 3.73 -5.11 -8.31
CA SER A 75 2.94 -4.31 -9.25
C SER A 75 3.84 -3.52 -10.18
N LEU A 76 3.40 -3.31 -11.42
CA LEU A 76 3.95 -2.27 -12.27
C LEU A 76 3.33 -0.93 -11.90
N VAL A 77 4.15 0.07 -11.63
CA VAL A 77 3.74 1.43 -11.28
C VAL A 77 4.35 2.45 -12.23
N PRO A 78 3.64 3.54 -12.55
CA PRO A 78 4.19 4.59 -13.41
C PRO A 78 5.31 5.35 -12.68
N ALA A 79 6.46 5.50 -13.36
CA ALA A 79 7.60 6.26 -12.91
C ALA A 79 8.07 7.19 -14.05
N GLY A 80 7.37 8.30 -14.25
CA GLY A 80 7.53 9.13 -15.44
C GLY A 80 7.02 8.41 -16.70
N PRO A 81 7.81 8.32 -17.77
CA PRO A 81 7.43 7.64 -19.00
C PRO A 81 7.53 6.10 -18.89
N GLU A 82 8.23 5.60 -17.91
CA GLU A 82 8.50 4.17 -17.71
C GLU A 82 7.54 3.53 -16.69
N MET A 83 7.48 2.20 -16.75
CA MET A 83 6.85 1.38 -15.71
C MET A 83 7.95 0.70 -14.89
N LYS A 84 7.86 0.79 -13.57
CA LYS A 84 8.81 0.19 -12.63
C LYS A 84 8.12 -0.84 -11.75
N VAL A 85 8.87 -1.84 -11.31
CA VAL A 85 8.32 -2.84 -10.38
C VAL A 85 8.44 -2.32 -8.95
N ARG A 86 7.30 -2.30 -8.28
CA ARG A 86 7.18 -2.00 -6.85
C ARG A 86 6.57 -3.20 -6.13
N CYS A 87 7.20 -3.60 -5.03
CA CYS A 87 6.73 -4.70 -4.19
C CYS A 87 6.33 -4.17 -2.81
N ASN A 88 5.06 -4.28 -2.44
CA ASN A 88 4.66 -4.06 -1.04
C ASN A 88 4.94 -5.33 -0.24
N VAL A 89 5.79 -5.22 0.77
CA VAL A 89 6.05 -6.29 1.74
C VAL A 89 4.98 -6.23 2.81
N SER A 90 4.21 -7.32 2.94
CA SER A 90 3.07 -7.41 3.85
C SER A 90 3.11 -8.69 4.68
N SER A 91 2.46 -8.68 5.82
CA SER A 91 2.10 -9.88 6.61
C SER A 91 3.23 -10.91 6.73
N TRP A 92 4.31 -10.53 7.39
CA TRP A 92 5.44 -11.44 7.66
C TRP A 92 5.27 -12.13 9.01
N TYR A 93 5.21 -13.45 9.01
CA TYR A 93 5.09 -14.27 10.22
C TYR A 93 5.90 -15.55 10.13
N VAL A 94 6.54 -15.93 11.23
CA VAL A 94 7.20 -17.23 11.43
C VAL A 94 6.88 -17.71 12.85
N PHE A 95 6.51 -18.97 12.99
CA PHE A 95 6.33 -19.59 14.32
C PHE A 95 7.55 -19.37 15.21
N PRO A 96 7.38 -19.06 16.52
CA PRO A 96 8.47 -18.73 17.42
C PRO A 96 9.63 -19.75 17.40
N ALA A 97 9.34 -21.04 17.35
CA ALA A 97 10.34 -22.11 17.32
C ALA A 97 11.23 -22.12 16.05
N PHE A 98 10.80 -21.40 14.98
CA PHE A 98 11.50 -21.39 13.68
C PHE A 98 11.98 -20.00 13.27
N ARG A 99 11.97 -19.01 14.17
CA ARG A 99 12.38 -17.62 13.88
C ARG A 99 13.84 -17.52 13.40
N ALA A 100 14.70 -18.43 13.81
CA ALA A 100 16.07 -18.49 13.31
C ALA A 100 16.17 -18.62 11.78
N TYR A 101 15.14 -19.14 11.12
CA TYR A 101 15.08 -19.31 9.68
C TYR A 101 14.33 -18.17 8.96
N ALA A 102 13.84 -17.15 9.69
CA ALA A 102 13.07 -16.05 9.12
C ALA A 102 13.85 -15.27 8.05
N GLY A 103 15.18 -15.21 8.17
CA GLY A 103 16.06 -14.59 7.18
C GLY A 103 15.97 -15.21 5.78
N LEU A 104 15.60 -16.49 5.66
CA LEU A 104 15.38 -17.14 4.36
C LEU A 104 14.22 -16.53 3.60
N LEU A 105 13.09 -16.24 4.30
CA LEU A 105 11.94 -15.56 3.68
C LEU A 105 12.34 -14.19 3.16
N VAL A 106 13.06 -13.41 3.97
CA VAL A 106 13.53 -12.07 3.60
C VAL A 106 14.47 -12.14 2.39
N ALA A 107 15.45 -13.05 2.40
CA ALA A 107 16.40 -13.21 1.29
C ALA A 107 15.69 -13.56 -0.03
N HIS A 108 14.67 -14.43 0.01
CA HIS A 108 13.88 -14.76 -1.18
C HIS A 108 12.98 -13.60 -1.60
N ALA A 109 12.36 -12.89 -0.64
CA ALA A 109 11.48 -11.77 -0.91
C ALA A 109 12.22 -10.61 -1.59
N LEU A 110 13.44 -10.30 -1.13
CA LEU A 110 14.22 -9.14 -1.57
C LEU A 110 15.27 -9.47 -2.66
N ARG A 111 15.09 -10.57 -3.39
CA ARG A 111 16.08 -11.05 -4.36
C ARG A 111 16.19 -10.21 -5.63
N HIS A 112 15.12 -9.53 -6.04
CA HIS A 112 15.08 -8.70 -7.25
C HIS A 112 15.64 -7.32 -6.95
N LYS A 113 16.84 -7.03 -7.44
CA LYS A 113 17.57 -5.78 -7.15
C LYS A 113 17.03 -4.58 -7.95
N ASP A 114 16.31 -4.84 -9.01
CA ASP A 114 15.66 -3.88 -9.90
C ASP A 114 14.30 -3.42 -9.39
N ALA A 115 13.73 -4.12 -8.41
CA ALA A 115 12.48 -3.75 -7.77
C ALA A 115 12.67 -2.83 -6.58
N THR A 116 11.70 -1.94 -6.36
CA THR A 116 11.59 -1.17 -5.13
C THR A 116 10.61 -1.83 -4.18
N TYR A 117 11.11 -2.23 -3.03
CA TYR A 117 10.31 -2.79 -1.94
C TYR A 117 9.89 -1.69 -0.98
N PHE A 118 8.62 -1.65 -0.60
CA PHE A 118 8.17 -0.74 0.43
C PHE A 118 7.36 -1.46 1.50
N ASN A 119 7.47 -0.95 2.72
CA ASN A 119 6.74 -1.42 3.89
C ASN A 119 6.02 -0.22 4.50
N ILE A 120 4.69 -0.21 4.41
CA ILE A 120 3.86 0.93 4.81
C ILE A 120 3.24 0.78 6.19
N SER A 121 3.35 -0.41 6.79
CA SER A 121 2.75 -0.73 8.09
C SER A 121 3.65 -1.65 8.93
N PRO A 122 4.95 -1.34 9.08
CA PRO A 122 5.83 -2.18 9.88
C PRO A 122 5.39 -2.21 11.34
N THR A 123 5.44 -3.39 11.95
CA THR A 123 5.28 -3.52 13.41
C THR A 123 6.56 -3.07 14.12
N LEU A 124 6.46 -2.70 15.40
CA LEU A 124 7.62 -2.27 16.19
C LEU A 124 8.79 -3.27 16.13
N PRO A 125 8.58 -4.62 16.29
CA PRO A 125 9.66 -5.57 16.12
C PRO A 125 10.27 -5.57 14.72
N THR A 126 9.46 -5.35 13.68
CA THR A 126 9.95 -5.29 12.28
C THR A 126 10.84 -4.06 12.06
N ILE A 127 10.45 -2.88 12.59
CA ILE A 127 11.20 -1.63 12.45
C ILE A 127 12.66 -1.80 12.87
N ALA A 128 12.91 -2.47 14.00
CA ALA A 128 14.26 -2.70 14.50
C ALA A 128 15.18 -3.45 13.51
N HIS A 129 14.61 -4.22 12.60
CA HIS A 129 15.35 -5.02 11.62
C HIS A 129 15.44 -4.37 10.23
N LEU A 130 14.62 -3.36 9.92
CA LEU A 130 14.54 -2.78 8.58
C LEU A 130 15.86 -2.13 8.15
N ALA A 131 16.53 -1.40 9.05
CA ALA A 131 17.82 -0.77 8.75
C ALA A 131 18.89 -1.81 8.37
N ALA A 132 18.98 -2.92 9.12
CA ALA A 132 19.89 -4.03 8.82
C ALA A 132 19.56 -4.73 7.49
N GLN A 133 18.30 -4.66 7.03
CA GLN A 133 17.85 -5.15 5.74
C GLN A 133 18.04 -4.13 4.61
N GLY A 134 18.65 -2.96 4.87
CA GLY A 134 18.93 -1.92 3.88
C GLY A 134 17.71 -1.07 3.50
N TYR A 135 16.71 -0.99 4.36
CA TYR A 135 15.57 -0.09 4.17
C TYR A 135 15.88 1.32 4.63
N THR A 136 15.38 2.30 3.90
CA THR A 136 15.42 3.72 4.23
C THR A 136 14.03 4.21 4.60
N ARG A 137 13.93 5.01 5.65
CA ARG A 137 12.69 5.67 6.06
C ARG A 137 12.38 6.83 5.09
N TYR A 138 11.12 6.95 4.64
CA TYR A 138 10.71 8.01 3.72
C TYR A 138 9.46 8.78 4.16
N CYS A 139 8.76 8.31 5.20
CA CYS A 139 7.56 8.96 5.72
C CYS A 139 7.49 8.75 7.24
N ASP A 140 7.19 9.81 8.00
CA ASP A 140 7.22 9.81 9.47
C ASP A 140 5.84 9.85 10.12
N GLY A 141 4.83 10.17 9.34
CA GLY A 141 3.51 10.37 9.91
C GLY A 141 2.45 10.68 8.87
N ARG A 142 1.43 11.37 9.32
CA ARG A 142 0.25 11.67 8.53
C ARG A 142 -0.20 13.11 8.74
N PHE A 143 -0.74 13.70 7.69
CA PHE A 143 -1.36 15.02 7.75
C PHE A 143 -2.85 14.88 7.43
N LEU A 144 -3.71 15.31 8.36
CA LEU A 144 -5.16 15.32 8.17
C LEU A 144 -5.58 16.70 7.70
N ALA A 145 -6.07 16.78 6.46
CA ALA A 145 -6.40 18.03 5.79
C ALA A 145 -7.92 18.24 5.69
N LEU A 146 -8.31 19.52 5.63
CA LEU A 146 -9.64 20.02 5.23
C LEU A 146 -9.54 20.66 3.83
N PRO A 147 -9.41 19.84 2.76
CA PRO A 147 -9.06 20.36 1.44
C PRO A 147 -10.13 21.26 0.83
N ALA A 148 -11.41 21.09 1.18
CA ALA A 148 -12.51 21.91 0.68
C ALA A 148 -12.37 23.41 1.03
N LEU A 149 -11.59 23.73 2.07
CA LEU A 149 -11.31 25.11 2.49
C LEU A 149 -10.25 25.81 1.62
N SER A 150 -9.56 25.06 0.75
CA SER A 150 -8.61 25.66 -0.20
C SER A 150 -9.34 26.37 -1.34
N LEU A 151 -8.96 27.62 -1.59
CA LEU A 151 -9.49 28.42 -2.71
C LEU A 151 -8.67 28.27 -4.00
N ARG A 152 -7.62 27.46 -4.00
CA ARG A 152 -6.77 27.23 -5.17
C ARG A 152 -7.53 26.47 -6.26
N SER A 153 -7.16 26.72 -7.52
CA SER A 153 -7.69 26.04 -8.73
C SER A 153 -9.23 25.97 -8.75
N PHE A 154 -9.90 27.08 -8.43
CA PHE A 154 -11.36 27.11 -8.28
C PHE A 154 -12.12 26.66 -9.53
N GLY A 155 -11.58 26.96 -10.72
CA GLY A 155 -12.16 26.59 -12.02
C GLY A 155 -11.86 25.15 -12.50
N ALA A 156 -11.05 24.38 -11.76
CA ALA A 156 -10.73 23.02 -12.16
C ALA A 156 -11.93 22.08 -12.03
N ARG A 157 -12.14 21.23 -13.03
CA ARG A 157 -13.21 20.23 -13.06
C ARG A 157 -12.71 18.90 -12.50
N VAL A 158 -13.48 18.27 -11.62
CA VAL A 158 -13.20 16.93 -11.09
C VAL A 158 -14.23 15.96 -11.67
N ALA A 159 -13.74 14.95 -12.39
CA ALA A 159 -14.57 13.90 -12.97
C ALA A 159 -14.17 12.52 -12.40
N PRO A 160 -15.13 11.63 -12.11
CA PRO A 160 -14.81 10.23 -11.80
C PRO A 160 -14.07 9.59 -12.96
N ALA A 161 -13.06 8.75 -12.65
CA ALA A 161 -12.45 7.90 -13.65
C ALA A 161 -13.46 6.84 -14.10
N ALA A 162 -13.47 6.53 -15.39
CA ALA A 162 -14.39 5.55 -15.98
C ALA A 162 -13.66 4.69 -17.03
N PRO A 163 -14.16 3.48 -17.33
CA PRO A 163 -13.71 2.74 -18.51
C PRO A 163 -13.83 3.62 -19.75
N GLY A 164 -12.84 3.53 -20.64
CA GLY A 164 -12.80 4.36 -21.86
C GLY A 164 -11.95 5.63 -21.73
N LEU A 165 -11.32 5.90 -20.58
CA LEU A 165 -10.26 6.92 -20.48
C LEU A 165 -9.17 6.63 -21.53
N LYS A 166 -8.84 7.66 -22.35
CA LYS A 166 -7.81 7.56 -23.37
C LYS A 166 -6.49 8.13 -22.85
N ALA A 167 -5.40 7.42 -23.15
CA ALA A 167 -4.05 7.93 -22.89
C ALA A 167 -3.76 9.15 -23.78
N GLY A 168 -2.83 9.98 -23.34
CA GLY A 168 -2.32 11.15 -24.03
C GLY A 168 -1.09 11.68 -23.31
N ASP A 169 -0.56 12.79 -23.78
CA ASP A 169 0.67 13.39 -23.23
C ASP A 169 0.53 13.84 -21.78
N ASP A 170 -0.70 14.01 -21.32
CA ASP A 170 -1.06 14.49 -19.98
C ASP A 170 -1.52 13.37 -19.03
N LEU A 171 -1.82 12.17 -19.54
CA LEU A 171 -2.28 11.02 -18.76
C LEU A 171 -1.77 9.71 -19.41
N SER A 172 -0.78 9.09 -18.78
CA SER A 172 -0.13 7.91 -19.31
C SER A 172 -1.01 6.65 -19.22
N PRO A 173 -0.75 5.61 -20.04
CA PRO A 173 -1.41 4.32 -19.92
C PRO A 173 -1.27 3.70 -18.52
N GLY A 174 -0.09 3.87 -17.89
CA GLY A 174 0.17 3.38 -16.52
C GLY A 174 -0.72 4.06 -15.49
N GLU A 175 -0.91 5.38 -15.58
CA GLU A 175 -1.80 6.13 -14.68
C GLU A 175 -3.26 5.75 -14.87
N ILE A 176 -3.69 5.50 -16.10
CA ILE A 176 -5.03 4.96 -16.39
C ILE A 176 -5.18 3.57 -15.75
N GLY A 177 -4.14 2.72 -15.86
CA GLY A 177 -4.10 1.43 -15.19
C GLY A 177 -4.28 1.55 -13.68
N VAL A 178 -3.59 2.49 -13.03
CA VAL A 178 -3.76 2.80 -11.60
C VAL A 178 -5.19 3.20 -11.29
N LEU A 179 -5.75 4.18 -12.00
CA LEU A 179 -7.11 4.68 -11.79
C LEU A 179 -8.15 3.56 -11.87
N LEU A 180 -8.11 2.78 -12.95
CA LEU A 180 -9.11 1.72 -13.21
C LEU A 180 -8.96 0.51 -12.29
N SER A 181 -7.73 0.14 -11.92
CA SER A 181 -7.49 -0.95 -10.98
C SER A 181 -8.01 -0.60 -9.59
N HIS A 182 -7.79 0.64 -9.14
CA HIS A 182 -8.23 1.08 -7.82
C HIS A 182 -9.76 1.27 -7.73
N LEU A 183 -10.44 1.57 -8.84
CA LEU A 183 -11.91 1.47 -8.89
C LEU A 183 -12.39 0.05 -8.56
N ARG A 184 -11.73 -0.99 -9.09
CA ARG A 184 -12.07 -2.40 -8.78
C ARG A 184 -11.80 -2.77 -7.33
N TYR A 185 -10.86 -2.11 -6.67
CA TYR A 185 -10.61 -2.26 -5.21
C TYR A 185 -11.56 -1.44 -4.34
N GLY A 186 -12.49 -0.68 -4.94
CA GLY A 186 -13.48 0.12 -4.21
C GLY A 186 -12.98 1.51 -3.80
N CYS A 187 -11.88 1.98 -4.40
CA CYS A 187 -11.38 3.33 -4.21
C CYS A 187 -12.16 4.36 -5.04
N ILE A 188 -12.09 5.62 -4.64
CA ILE A 188 -12.55 6.76 -5.42
C ILE A 188 -11.40 7.18 -6.33
N SER A 189 -11.49 6.88 -7.62
CA SER A 189 -10.54 7.31 -8.64
C SER A 189 -11.13 8.48 -9.43
N VAL A 190 -10.39 9.58 -9.54
CA VAL A 190 -10.83 10.79 -10.23
C VAL A 190 -9.72 11.38 -11.09
N VAL A 191 -10.15 12.14 -12.08
CA VAL A 191 -9.27 12.97 -12.90
C VAL A 191 -9.67 14.42 -12.68
N VAL A 192 -8.69 15.28 -12.41
CA VAL A 192 -8.87 16.73 -12.38
C VAL A 192 -8.45 17.29 -13.74
N GLU A 193 -9.34 18.02 -14.37
CA GLU A 193 -9.10 18.74 -15.64
C GLU A 193 -8.84 20.22 -15.31
N ALA A 194 -7.65 20.70 -15.65
CA ALA A 194 -7.24 22.06 -15.45
C ALA A 194 -6.16 22.45 -16.48
N ASP A 195 -6.24 23.66 -17.00
CA ASP A 195 -5.26 24.22 -17.96
C ASP A 195 -5.01 23.29 -19.18
N GLY A 196 -6.07 22.63 -19.67
CA GLY A 196 -6.01 21.68 -20.78
C GLY A 196 -5.29 20.37 -20.47
N ARG A 197 -5.03 20.07 -19.19
CA ARG A 197 -4.33 18.85 -18.73
C ARG A 197 -5.17 18.08 -17.73
N ARG A 198 -4.92 16.77 -17.69
CA ARG A 198 -5.56 15.81 -16.78
C ARG A 198 -4.60 15.38 -15.68
N HIS A 199 -5.09 15.34 -14.45
CA HIS A 199 -4.33 15.04 -13.24
C HIS A 199 -5.02 13.90 -12.49
N PRO A 200 -4.39 12.72 -12.35
CA PRO A 200 -4.99 11.55 -11.71
C PRO A 200 -4.90 11.60 -10.19
N PHE A 201 -5.97 11.20 -9.51
CA PHE A 201 -6.01 11.02 -8.05
C PHE A 201 -6.80 9.77 -7.68
N VAL A 202 -6.30 9.06 -6.67
CA VAL A 202 -6.99 7.92 -6.08
C VAL A 202 -7.10 8.12 -4.58
N PHE A 203 -8.29 7.85 -4.04
CA PHE A 203 -8.57 7.92 -2.62
C PHE A 203 -9.17 6.60 -2.14
N GLU A 204 -8.65 6.05 -1.07
CA GLU A 204 -9.32 5.01 -0.29
C GLU A 204 -10.24 5.67 0.73
N THR A 205 -11.42 5.11 0.97
CA THR A 205 -12.34 5.61 2.00
C THR A 205 -12.25 4.76 3.25
N MET A 206 -12.13 5.43 4.38
CA MET A 206 -12.12 4.82 5.71
C MET A 206 -13.21 5.45 6.58
N THR A 207 -13.74 4.67 7.50
CA THR A 207 -14.67 5.18 8.52
C THR A 207 -13.99 5.10 9.88
N HIS A 208 -13.79 6.26 10.52
CA HIS A 208 -13.29 6.36 11.87
C HIS A 208 -14.45 6.54 12.86
N PHE A 209 -14.33 5.96 14.05
CA PHE A 209 -15.35 6.04 15.11
C PHE A 209 -16.76 5.68 14.62
N ARG A 210 -16.88 4.81 13.62
CA ARG A 210 -18.14 4.34 12.99
C ARG A 210 -18.96 5.41 12.26
N VAL A 211 -18.58 6.68 12.32
CA VAL A 211 -19.38 7.80 11.77
C VAL A 211 -18.59 8.76 10.88
N VAL A 212 -17.31 8.99 11.14
CA VAL A 212 -16.52 9.96 10.40
C VAL A 212 -15.88 9.28 9.19
N ARG A 213 -16.31 9.67 7.99
CA ARG A 213 -15.70 9.21 6.73
C ARG A 213 -14.48 10.08 6.40
N VAL A 214 -13.36 9.43 6.21
CA VAL A 214 -12.08 10.07 5.83
C VAL A 214 -11.60 9.44 4.52
N ALA A 215 -11.14 10.25 3.58
CA ALA A 215 -10.42 9.76 2.42
C ALA A 215 -8.93 9.70 2.72
N TYR A 216 -8.25 8.67 2.24
CA TYR A 216 -6.81 8.57 2.29
C TYR A 216 -6.25 8.67 0.87
N LEU A 217 -5.31 9.59 0.64
CA LEU A 217 -4.68 9.76 -0.66
C LEU A 217 -3.77 8.57 -0.95
N VAL A 218 -4.17 7.76 -1.91
CA VAL A 218 -3.46 6.56 -2.37
C VAL A 218 -2.53 6.87 -3.53
N TYR A 219 -2.99 7.71 -4.46
CA TYR A 219 -2.22 8.07 -5.64
C TYR A 219 -2.42 9.52 -6.06
N SER A 220 -1.32 10.17 -6.31
CA SER A 220 -1.18 11.42 -7.07
C SER A 220 0.24 11.50 -7.63
N ARG A 221 0.51 12.43 -8.50
CA ARG A 221 1.89 12.70 -8.97
C ARG A 221 2.78 13.34 -7.89
N GLY A 222 2.24 13.56 -6.70
CA GLY A 222 2.92 14.07 -5.51
C GLY A 222 2.05 15.00 -4.69
N ILE A 223 2.48 15.27 -3.45
CA ILE A 223 1.72 16.12 -2.51
C ILE A 223 1.51 17.54 -3.05
N ALA A 224 2.49 18.09 -3.76
CA ALA A 224 2.36 19.43 -4.34
C ALA A 224 1.20 19.51 -5.35
N GLU A 225 0.97 18.47 -6.13
CA GLU A 225 -0.16 18.38 -7.06
C GLU A 225 -1.50 18.30 -6.32
N PHE A 226 -1.56 17.48 -5.24
CA PHE A 226 -2.74 17.45 -4.38
C PHE A 226 -3.03 18.84 -3.76
N VAL A 227 -2.01 19.53 -3.26
CA VAL A 227 -2.14 20.89 -2.69
C VAL A 227 -2.70 21.87 -3.73
N ARG A 228 -2.23 21.77 -4.98
CA ARG A 228 -2.73 22.59 -6.10
C ARG A 228 -4.22 22.41 -6.30
N PHE A 229 -4.71 21.17 -6.29
CA PHE A 229 -6.10 20.83 -6.58
C PHE A 229 -6.94 20.51 -5.33
N ALA A 230 -6.45 20.86 -4.14
CA ALA A 230 -7.12 20.53 -2.89
C ALA A 230 -8.56 21.03 -2.81
N GLY A 231 -8.81 22.29 -3.23
CA GLY A 231 -10.15 22.86 -3.22
C GLY A 231 -11.19 22.10 -4.05
N PRO A 232 -10.98 21.92 -5.36
CA PRO A 232 -11.90 21.13 -6.21
C PRO A 232 -12.07 19.69 -5.72
N LEU A 233 -10.96 19.00 -5.37
CA LEU A 233 -11.01 17.64 -4.84
C LEU A 233 -11.77 17.57 -3.52
N GLY A 234 -11.51 18.50 -2.60
CA GLY A 234 -12.22 18.58 -1.32
C GLY A 234 -13.72 18.80 -1.47
N ARG A 235 -14.14 19.70 -2.36
CA ARG A 235 -15.56 19.93 -2.66
C ARG A 235 -16.21 18.71 -3.33
N PHE A 236 -15.49 18.02 -4.21
CA PHE A 236 -15.96 16.76 -4.82
C PHE A 236 -16.17 15.67 -3.77
N LEU A 237 -15.25 15.50 -2.83
CA LEU A 237 -15.34 14.53 -1.73
C LEU A 237 -16.40 14.93 -0.70
N ALA A 238 -16.54 16.22 -0.37
CA ALA A 238 -17.54 16.74 0.56
C ALA A 238 -18.98 16.43 0.12
N ARG A 239 -19.28 16.50 -1.19
CA ARG A 239 -20.58 16.10 -1.74
C ARG A 239 -20.89 14.61 -1.55
N ARG A 240 -19.88 13.80 -1.18
CA ARG A 240 -19.98 12.37 -0.84
C ARG A 240 -19.91 12.10 0.67
N GLY A 241 -20.01 13.17 1.48
CA GLY A 241 -19.93 13.08 2.94
C GLY A 241 -18.50 12.88 3.47
N ILE A 242 -17.47 13.23 2.70
CA ILE A 242 -16.06 13.07 3.08
C ILE A 242 -15.42 14.46 3.10
N VAL A 243 -15.23 15.02 4.29
CA VAL A 243 -14.66 16.38 4.48
C VAL A 243 -13.17 16.35 4.84
N LEU A 244 -12.67 15.23 5.31
CA LEU A 244 -11.29 15.06 5.74
C LEU A 244 -10.52 14.18 4.74
N VAL A 245 -9.29 14.61 4.42
CA VAL A 245 -8.35 13.82 3.61
C VAL A 245 -7.06 13.61 4.41
N GLN A 246 -6.67 12.37 4.54
CA GLN A 246 -5.42 11.97 5.16
C GLN A 246 -4.35 11.80 4.09
N LEU A 247 -3.19 12.38 4.34
CA LEU A 247 -2.01 12.32 3.48
C LEU A 247 -0.85 11.72 4.26
N ASP A 248 0.03 11.00 3.58
CA ASP A 248 1.34 10.68 4.12
C ASP A 248 2.22 11.93 4.15
N GLY A 249 3.02 12.08 5.20
CA GLY A 249 3.90 13.22 5.35
C GLY A 249 4.91 13.07 6.48
N SER A 250 5.94 13.91 6.45
CA SER A 250 6.96 14.00 7.51
C SER A 250 6.94 15.37 8.19
N GLY A 251 5.78 16.04 8.17
CA GLY A 251 5.55 17.35 8.77
C GLY A 251 4.28 18.02 8.23
N PRO A 252 4.02 19.26 8.64
CA PRO A 252 2.91 20.06 8.15
C PRO A 252 2.99 20.27 6.63
N VAL A 253 1.84 20.19 5.93
CA VAL A 253 1.77 20.39 4.48
C VAL A 253 1.44 21.87 4.19
N LYS A 254 2.43 22.60 3.70
CA LYS A 254 2.26 24.02 3.36
C LYS A 254 1.16 24.22 2.32
N GLY A 255 0.24 25.11 2.59
CA GLY A 255 -0.88 25.45 1.66
C GLY A 255 -2.14 24.63 1.87
N LEU A 256 -2.19 23.79 2.91
CA LEU A 256 -3.40 23.12 3.37
C LEU A 256 -3.72 23.53 4.81
N ILE A 257 -5.00 23.59 5.11
CA ILE A 257 -5.51 23.68 6.49
C ILE A 257 -5.64 22.25 7.01
N GLY A 258 -5.01 21.98 8.16
CA GLY A 258 -5.01 20.63 8.73
C GLY A 258 -4.01 20.48 9.86
N HIS A 259 -3.85 19.24 10.31
CA HIS A 259 -2.97 18.89 11.42
C HIS A 259 -2.08 17.71 11.05
N TYR A 260 -0.78 17.84 11.36
CA TYR A 260 0.19 16.76 11.26
C TYR A 260 0.28 15.99 12.59
N PHE A 261 0.38 14.69 12.52
CA PHE A 261 0.65 13.83 13.67
C PHE A 261 1.61 12.70 13.28
N GLN A 262 2.44 12.31 14.23
CA GLN A 262 3.31 11.16 14.06
C GLN A 262 2.47 9.89 13.94
N ALA A 263 2.90 9.00 13.05
CA ALA A 263 2.26 7.71 12.85
C ALA A 263 3.34 6.66 12.55
N THR A 264 2.94 5.42 12.37
CA THR A 264 3.86 4.36 11.96
C THR A 264 4.66 4.80 10.74
N PRO A 265 5.99 4.88 10.84
CA PRO A 265 6.83 5.33 9.73
C PRO A 265 6.81 4.32 8.59
N LYS A 266 7.08 4.82 7.38
CA LYS A 266 7.14 3.98 6.18
C LYS A 266 8.56 3.91 5.65
N TYR A 267 8.87 2.76 5.10
CA TYR A 267 10.23 2.43 4.66
C TYR A 267 10.22 1.90 3.24
N PHE A 268 11.32 2.13 2.53
CA PHE A 268 11.57 1.54 1.22
C PHE A 268 12.99 1.01 1.11
N ARG A 269 13.20 0.10 0.15
CA ARG A 269 14.50 -0.39 -0.28
C ARG A 269 14.45 -0.62 -1.79
N GLY A 270 15.40 -0.11 -2.54
CA GLY A 270 15.47 -0.29 -3.98
C GLY A 270 15.88 0.98 -4.70
N PRO A 271 15.95 0.94 -6.05
CA PRO A 271 16.48 2.03 -6.85
C PRO A 271 15.58 3.25 -6.94
N ASP A 272 14.26 3.09 -6.83
CA ASP A 272 13.28 4.16 -7.07
C ASP A 272 12.57 4.56 -5.76
N PRO A 273 13.02 5.63 -5.06
CA PRO A 273 12.38 6.07 -3.83
C PRO A 273 10.89 6.41 -4.03
N PRO A 274 9.98 5.89 -3.19
CA PRO A 274 8.57 6.25 -3.25
C PRO A 274 8.37 7.73 -2.98
N ARG A 275 7.49 8.38 -3.74
CA ARG A 275 7.07 9.76 -3.46
C ARG A 275 5.90 9.78 -2.47
N LEU A 276 5.83 10.81 -1.64
CA LEU A 276 4.66 11.05 -0.82
C LEU A 276 3.43 11.29 -1.70
N GLY A 277 2.30 10.68 -1.34
CA GLY A 277 1.07 10.70 -2.14
C GLY A 277 0.98 9.58 -3.19
N ASP A 278 1.90 8.60 -3.14
CA ASP A 278 1.86 7.41 -4.01
C ASP A 278 2.20 6.15 -3.22
N ILE A 279 1.16 5.46 -2.78
CA ILE A 279 1.22 4.12 -2.17
C ILE A 279 0.35 3.14 -2.95
N ALA A 280 0.11 3.44 -4.24
CA ALA A 280 -0.74 2.61 -5.09
C ALA A 280 -0.33 1.13 -5.06
N TYR A 281 -1.32 0.25 -5.08
CA TYR A 281 -1.19 -1.20 -4.99
C TYR A 281 -0.58 -1.69 -3.68
N SER A 282 -0.86 -1.00 -2.59
CA SER A 282 -0.45 -1.45 -1.27
C SER A 282 -1.39 -2.53 -0.71
N GLU A 283 -1.00 -3.09 0.42
CA GLU A 283 -1.81 -4.06 1.16
C GLU A 283 -3.17 -3.52 1.60
N ARG A 284 -3.31 -2.19 1.65
CA ARG A 284 -4.57 -1.53 1.98
C ARG A 284 -5.63 -1.80 0.93
N GLU A 285 -5.29 -1.53 -0.33
CA GLU A 285 -6.24 -1.65 -1.44
C GLU A 285 -6.37 -3.11 -1.90
N VAL A 286 -5.25 -3.80 -2.09
CA VAL A 286 -5.23 -5.14 -2.67
C VAL A 286 -5.74 -6.18 -1.68
N LEU A 287 -5.25 -6.17 -0.43
CA LEU A 287 -5.71 -7.10 0.60
C LEU A 287 -6.93 -6.58 1.39
N GLY A 288 -7.22 -5.27 1.32
CA GLY A 288 -8.28 -4.65 2.11
C GLY A 288 -7.91 -4.49 3.59
N LEU A 289 -6.62 -4.47 3.91
CA LEU A 289 -6.14 -4.28 5.28
C LEU A 289 -6.38 -2.85 5.75
N ARG A 290 -7.04 -2.72 6.90
CA ARG A 290 -7.29 -1.43 7.53
C ARG A 290 -6.48 -1.35 8.81
N PHE A 291 -5.57 -0.37 8.86
CA PHE A 291 -4.77 -0.11 10.05
C PHE A 291 -5.48 0.95 10.89
N PRO A 292 -5.77 0.67 12.17
CA PRO A 292 -6.28 1.70 13.06
C PRO A 292 -5.29 2.87 13.09
N PRO A 293 -5.77 4.12 13.34
CA PRO A 293 -4.86 5.20 13.65
C PRO A 293 -4.01 4.74 14.85
N SER A 294 -2.69 4.77 14.70
CA SER A 294 -1.82 4.67 15.86
C SER A 294 -2.07 5.91 16.71
N VAL A 295 -2.89 5.78 17.72
CA VAL A 295 -2.96 6.76 18.80
C VAL A 295 -1.59 6.69 19.45
N GLY A 296 -0.82 7.75 19.34
CA GLY A 296 0.39 7.88 20.13
C GLY A 296 0.00 7.65 21.58
N THR A 297 0.52 6.62 22.19
CA THR A 297 0.57 6.56 23.66
C THR A 297 1.50 7.68 24.05
N GLU A 298 0.92 8.81 24.45
CA GLU A 298 1.62 9.75 25.31
C GLU A 298 1.89 8.98 26.61
N ASP A 299 3.14 8.62 26.84
CA ASP A 299 3.69 8.35 28.17
C ASP A 299 4.17 9.66 28.78
#